data_10652caa02732b80905b5bfeea824a8c
#
_entry.id   10652caa02732b80905b5bfeea824a8c
#
_cell.length_a   1.000
_cell.length_b   1.000
_cell.length_c   1.000
_cell.angle_alpha   90.00
_cell.angle_beta   90.00
_cell.angle_gamma   90.00
#
_symmetry.space_group_name_H-M   'P 1'
#
loop_
_entity.id
_entity.type
_entity.pdbx_description
1 polymer ?
#
loop_
_entity_poly.entity_id
_entity_poly.type
_entity_poly.pdbx_seq_one_letter_code
_entity_poly.pdbx_strand_id
1 'polypeptide(L)'
;MKNNRSFCIIGLGRFGRTLTDELIERGHQVMVIDADSDAVNAVAEYVNNAVIGDATNEALLRSSGAADYDVVVIALSEPMDDSILITLTLKDMGAYVIARANSDPHKRILEKIDADEIIFPEKDMGEKVAHMISHSNVVEYFEFSDNYTIVKIKVPNSWIGKNMIDLAIRRKYGVNVIAVENQADEKTHVSPPPQREFIKSDYVTLMGMNEFIDKIVSLS
;
A
#
# COMPACT_ATOMS: atom_id res chain seq x y z
N MET A 1 -14.30 -9.09 -17.98
CA MET A 1 -13.69 -8.01 -18.79
C MET A 1 -12.47 -7.54 -18.02
N LYS A 2 -11.25 -7.62 -18.58
CA LYS A 2 -10.09 -6.96 -17.97
C LYS A 2 -10.37 -5.46 -18.05
N ASN A 3 -10.44 -4.80 -16.90
CA ASN A 3 -10.58 -3.34 -16.84
C ASN A 3 -9.21 -2.77 -17.21
N ASN A 4 -8.98 -2.55 -18.50
CA ASN A 4 -7.69 -2.11 -19.04
C ASN A 4 -7.63 -0.59 -18.88
N ARG A 5 -7.15 -0.12 -17.70
CA ARG A 5 -6.90 1.29 -17.44
C ARG A 5 -5.54 1.70 -17.97
N SER A 6 -5.38 2.98 -18.22
CA SER A 6 -4.12 3.59 -18.65
C SER A 6 -3.49 4.43 -17.53
N PHE A 7 -2.18 4.32 -17.40
CA PHE A 7 -1.41 4.98 -16.34
C PHE A 7 -0.23 5.74 -16.93
N CYS A 8 0.02 6.94 -16.45
CA CYS A 8 1.25 7.69 -16.71
C CYS A 8 2.07 7.74 -15.42
N ILE A 9 3.30 7.23 -15.44
CA ILE A 9 4.21 7.23 -14.29
C ILE A 9 5.30 8.26 -14.53
N ILE A 10 5.40 9.25 -13.67
CA ILE A 10 6.42 10.30 -13.72
C ILE A 10 7.44 10.06 -12.62
N GLY A 11 8.67 9.76 -13.04
CA GLY A 11 9.77 9.36 -12.17
C GLY A 11 9.94 7.84 -12.09
N LEU A 12 11.08 7.35 -12.56
CA LEU A 12 11.45 5.92 -12.59
C LEU A 12 12.46 5.53 -11.51
N GLY A 13 12.46 6.24 -10.38
CA GLY A 13 13.15 5.80 -9.19
C GLY A 13 12.62 4.44 -8.71
N ARG A 14 13.15 3.90 -7.61
CA ARG A 14 12.76 2.56 -7.10
C ARG A 14 11.25 2.35 -7.01
N PHE A 15 10.53 3.33 -6.48
CA PHE A 15 9.06 3.23 -6.35
C PHE A 15 8.37 3.23 -7.71
N GLY A 16 8.66 4.23 -8.57
CA GLY A 16 8.02 4.35 -9.90
C GLY A 16 8.32 3.15 -10.79
N ARG A 17 9.55 2.61 -10.74
CA ARG A 17 9.94 1.40 -11.47
C ARG A 17 9.11 0.19 -11.02
N THR A 18 9.06 -0.09 -9.72
CA THR A 18 8.27 -1.21 -9.19
C THR A 18 6.79 -1.07 -9.55
N LEU A 19 6.24 0.15 -9.45
CA LEU A 19 4.84 0.41 -9.83
C LEU A 19 4.60 0.17 -11.32
N THR A 20 5.53 0.59 -12.19
CA THR A 20 5.48 0.34 -13.64
C THR A 20 5.43 -1.15 -13.94
N ASP A 21 6.36 -1.92 -13.37
CA ASP A 21 6.47 -3.36 -13.58
C ASP A 21 5.17 -4.07 -13.15
N GLU A 22 4.63 -3.77 -11.97
CA GLU A 22 3.38 -4.33 -11.46
C GLU A 22 2.15 -4.00 -12.32
N LEU A 23 2.05 -2.77 -12.84
CA LEU A 23 0.93 -2.38 -13.70
C LEU A 23 0.97 -3.10 -15.04
N ILE A 24 2.15 -3.27 -15.63
CA ILE A 24 2.36 -4.03 -16.86
C ILE A 24 2.03 -5.51 -16.67
N GLU A 25 2.49 -6.14 -15.57
CA GLU A 25 2.16 -7.54 -15.26
C GLU A 25 0.65 -7.77 -15.11
N ARG A 26 -0.07 -6.78 -14.60
CA ARG A 26 -1.54 -6.78 -14.51
C ARG A 26 -2.23 -6.52 -15.85
N GLY A 27 -1.47 -6.19 -16.91
CA GLY A 27 -1.94 -6.01 -18.27
C GLY A 27 -2.55 -4.63 -18.53
N HIS A 28 -2.13 -3.62 -17.79
CA HIS A 28 -2.52 -2.23 -18.02
C HIS A 28 -1.64 -1.56 -19.07
N GLN A 29 -2.14 -0.45 -19.64
CA GLN A 29 -1.35 0.41 -20.50
C GLN A 29 -0.55 1.40 -19.65
N VAL A 30 0.75 1.47 -19.87
CA VAL A 30 1.64 2.35 -19.06
C VAL A 30 2.49 3.22 -19.98
N MET A 31 2.46 4.52 -19.70
CA MET A 31 3.46 5.48 -20.17
C MET A 31 4.39 5.83 -19.00
N VAL A 32 5.65 6.05 -19.30
CA VAL A 32 6.63 6.54 -18.33
C VAL A 32 7.27 7.83 -18.80
N ILE A 33 7.57 8.72 -17.87
CA ILE A 33 8.33 9.97 -18.11
C ILE A 33 9.42 10.07 -17.04
N ASP A 34 10.66 10.20 -17.46
CA ASP A 34 11.81 10.49 -16.57
C ASP A 34 12.87 11.30 -17.33
N ALA A 35 13.60 12.14 -16.63
CA ALA A 35 14.73 12.88 -17.18
C ALA A 35 15.97 11.99 -17.38
N ASP A 36 16.07 10.89 -16.64
CA ASP A 36 17.15 9.92 -16.75
C ASP A 36 16.90 8.96 -17.94
N SER A 37 17.68 9.14 -19.00
CA SER A 37 17.61 8.31 -20.20
C SER A 37 17.87 6.82 -19.93
N ASP A 38 18.76 6.49 -18.99
CA ASP A 38 19.07 5.10 -18.68
C ASP A 38 17.91 4.42 -17.96
N ALA A 39 17.24 5.13 -17.05
CA ALA A 39 16.05 4.66 -16.38
C ALA A 39 14.89 4.41 -17.38
N VAL A 40 14.68 5.34 -18.33
CA VAL A 40 13.66 5.20 -19.37
C VAL A 40 13.98 4.06 -20.33
N ASN A 41 15.20 3.97 -20.83
CA ASN A 41 15.63 2.91 -21.75
C ASN A 41 15.51 1.51 -21.13
N ALA A 42 15.70 1.39 -19.82
CA ALA A 42 15.57 0.12 -19.10
C ALA A 42 14.14 -0.44 -19.09
N VAL A 43 13.11 0.36 -19.39
CA VAL A 43 11.70 -0.06 -19.42
C VAL A 43 11.07 0.06 -20.83
N ALA A 44 11.72 0.76 -21.75
CA ALA A 44 11.15 1.12 -23.05
C ALA A 44 10.68 -0.06 -23.90
N GLU A 45 11.27 -1.25 -23.71
CA GLU A 45 10.91 -2.44 -24.50
C GLU A 45 9.54 -3.03 -24.14
N TYR A 46 9.03 -2.76 -22.92
CA TYR A 46 7.81 -3.41 -22.45
C TYR A 46 6.70 -2.44 -21.97
N VAL A 47 6.98 -1.14 -21.89
CA VAL A 47 5.95 -0.13 -21.67
C VAL A 47 5.31 0.31 -22.99
N ASN A 48 4.11 0.87 -22.93
CA ASN A 48 3.41 1.33 -24.16
C ASN A 48 4.04 2.59 -24.74
N ASN A 49 4.45 3.52 -23.88
CA ASN A 49 5.12 4.75 -24.24
C ASN A 49 6.24 5.07 -23.24
N ALA A 50 7.38 5.51 -23.72
CA ALA A 50 8.52 5.90 -22.90
C ALA A 50 9.02 7.29 -23.37
N VAL A 51 9.03 8.24 -22.45
CA VAL A 51 9.39 9.65 -22.72
C VAL A 51 10.59 10.05 -21.87
N ILE A 52 11.67 10.44 -22.53
CA ILE A 52 12.85 11.02 -21.86
C ILE A 52 12.66 12.53 -21.82
N GLY A 53 12.60 13.11 -20.62
CA GLY A 53 12.52 14.56 -20.47
C GLY A 53 12.15 15.01 -19.07
N ASP A 54 12.29 16.31 -18.87
CA ASP A 54 11.95 16.98 -17.62
C ASP A 54 10.43 17.24 -17.54
N ALA A 55 9.77 16.55 -16.62
CA ALA A 55 8.33 16.67 -16.42
C ALA A 55 7.90 18.01 -15.80
N THR A 56 8.81 18.85 -15.32
CA THR A 56 8.48 20.23 -14.91
C THR A 56 8.19 21.12 -16.11
N ASN A 57 8.56 20.68 -17.31
CA ASN A 57 8.24 21.37 -18.55
C ASN A 57 6.79 21.07 -18.99
N GLU A 58 5.91 22.06 -18.82
CA GLU A 58 4.50 21.95 -19.22
C GLU A 58 4.32 21.56 -20.70
N ALA A 59 5.18 22.06 -21.60
CA ALA A 59 5.10 21.72 -23.02
C ALA A 59 5.36 20.23 -23.26
N LEU A 60 6.25 19.61 -22.50
CA LEU A 60 6.50 18.17 -22.54
C LEU A 60 5.26 17.39 -22.05
N LEU A 61 4.69 17.76 -20.91
CA LEU A 61 3.49 17.11 -20.39
C LEU A 61 2.31 17.18 -21.39
N ARG A 62 2.10 18.33 -22.02
CA ARG A 62 1.07 18.51 -23.04
C ARG A 62 1.33 17.68 -24.29
N SER A 63 2.57 17.71 -24.81
CA SER A 63 2.91 17.00 -26.05
C SER A 63 2.96 15.49 -25.90
N SER A 64 3.26 14.99 -24.71
CA SER A 64 3.25 13.54 -24.40
C SER A 64 1.84 12.98 -24.22
N GLY A 65 0.82 13.84 -24.00
CA GLY A 65 -0.53 13.40 -23.67
C GLY A 65 -0.64 12.82 -22.25
N ALA A 66 0.22 13.25 -21.32
CA ALA A 66 0.25 12.71 -19.96
C ALA A 66 -1.09 12.83 -19.22
N ALA A 67 -1.82 13.93 -19.45
CA ALA A 67 -3.11 14.18 -18.81
C ALA A 67 -4.28 13.36 -19.39
N ASP A 68 -4.09 12.68 -20.55
CA ASP A 68 -5.11 11.87 -21.20
C ASP A 68 -5.20 10.44 -20.62
N TYR A 69 -4.28 10.09 -19.72
CA TYR A 69 -4.28 8.80 -19.02
C TYR A 69 -5.31 8.79 -17.90
N ASP A 70 -5.92 7.62 -17.62
CA ASP A 70 -6.90 7.48 -16.54
C ASP A 70 -6.35 7.87 -15.17
N VAL A 71 -5.04 7.71 -14.95
CA VAL A 71 -4.35 8.08 -13.73
C VAL A 71 -2.92 8.51 -14.05
N VAL A 72 -2.49 9.62 -13.49
CA VAL A 72 -1.10 10.06 -13.51
C VAL A 72 -0.50 9.88 -12.11
N VAL A 73 0.59 9.15 -11.99
CA VAL A 73 1.29 8.95 -10.73
C VAL A 73 2.62 9.70 -10.74
N ILE A 74 2.76 10.66 -9.83
CA ILE A 74 4.01 11.38 -9.61
C ILE A 74 4.81 10.63 -8.56
N ALA A 75 5.79 9.85 -9.03
CA ALA A 75 6.61 8.96 -8.22
C ALA A 75 7.95 9.59 -7.77
N LEU A 76 8.15 10.87 -8.11
CA LEU A 76 9.34 11.63 -7.69
C LEU A 76 9.33 11.80 -6.16
N SER A 77 10.52 11.65 -5.56
CA SER A 77 10.71 11.92 -4.13
C SER A 77 11.42 13.25 -3.89
N GLU A 78 12.29 13.63 -4.79
CA GLU A 78 13.07 14.87 -4.74
C GLU A 78 13.39 15.34 -6.17
N PRO A 79 13.55 16.65 -6.38
CA PRO A 79 13.24 17.68 -5.40
C PRO A 79 11.72 17.87 -5.18
N MET A 80 11.34 18.35 -4.00
CA MET A 80 9.93 18.52 -3.62
C MET A 80 9.19 19.53 -4.50
N ASP A 81 9.85 20.59 -4.88
CA ASP A 81 9.33 21.66 -5.74
C ASP A 81 8.94 21.15 -7.13
N ASP A 82 9.73 20.25 -7.72
CA ASP A 82 9.37 19.61 -9.00
C ASP A 82 8.06 18.82 -8.88
N SER A 83 7.91 18.01 -7.83
CA SER A 83 6.68 17.26 -7.59
C SER A 83 5.46 18.17 -7.44
N ILE A 84 5.61 19.29 -6.74
CA ILE A 84 4.55 20.28 -6.55
C ILE A 84 4.19 20.93 -7.91
N LEU A 85 5.18 21.36 -8.67
CA LEU A 85 4.97 22.01 -9.97
C LEU A 85 4.30 21.07 -10.97
N ILE A 86 4.78 19.84 -11.06
CA ILE A 86 4.19 18.80 -11.92
C ILE A 86 2.75 18.52 -11.52
N THR A 87 2.47 18.38 -10.22
CA THR A 87 1.12 18.16 -9.70
C THR A 87 0.19 19.31 -10.11
N LEU A 88 0.59 20.54 -9.86
CA LEU A 88 -0.18 21.73 -10.19
C LEU A 88 -0.50 21.78 -11.69
N THR A 89 0.53 21.60 -12.53
CA THR A 89 0.39 21.61 -14.00
C THR A 89 -0.60 20.55 -14.48
N LEU A 90 -0.49 19.32 -13.97
CA LEU A 90 -1.38 18.22 -14.36
C LEU A 90 -2.81 18.44 -13.85
N LYS A 91 -2.99 19.00 -12.65
CA LYS A 91 -4.32 19.38 -12.13
C LYS A 91 -4.94 20.49 -12.98
N ASP A 92 -4.18 21.49 -13.42
CA ASP A 92 -4.66 22.52 -14.35
C ASP A 92 -5.03 21.95 -15.73
N MET A 93 -4.45 20.82 -16.11
CA MET A 93 -4.80 20.06 -17.32
C MET A 93 -6.00 19.12 -17.12
N GLY A 94 -6.55 19.01 -15.90
CA GLY A 94 -7.69 18.17 -15.56
C GLY A 94 -7.38 16.71 -15.31
N ALA A 95 -6.11 16.33 -15.12
CA ALA A 95 -5.70 14.96 -14.85
C ALA A 95 -6.13 14.48 -13.46
N TYR A 96 -6.36 13.16 -13.31
CA TYR A 96 -6.43 12.50 -12.02
C TYR A 96 -5.02 12.17 -11.55
N VAL A 97 -4.59 12.79 -10.46
CA VAL A 97 -3.20 12.77 -10.00
C VAL A 97 -3.05 12.08 -8.66
N ILE A 98 -2.22 11.05 -8.64
CA ILE A 98 -1.72 10.44 -7.40
C ILE A 98 -0.29 10.94 -7.18
N ALA A 99 -0.03 11.63 -6.07
CA ALA A 99 1.28 12.21 -5.79
C ALA A 99 1.95 11.54 -4.59
N ARG A 100 3.26 11.28 -4.72
CA ARG A 100 4.08 10.75 -3.63
C ARG A 100 4.61 11.88 -2.77
N ALA A 101 4.23 11.88 -1.50
CA ALA A 101 4.82 12.76 -0.50
C ALA A 101 6.12 12.16 0.06
N ASN A 102 7.08 13.02 0.39
CA ASN A 102 8.33 12.66 1.09
C ASN A 102 8.40 13.18 2.53
N SER A 103 7.42 14.01 2.92
CA SER A 103 7.34 14.63 4.26
C SER A 103 5.92 15.08 4.57
N ASP A 104 5.58 15.29 5.84
CA ASP A 104 4.29 15.85 6.24
C ASP A 104 4.05 17.27 5.69
N PRO A 105 5.02 18.19 5.64
CA PRO A 105 4.87 19.47 4.93
C PRO A 105 4.55 19.28 3.45
N HIS A 106 5.23 18.37 2.76
CA HIS A 106 4.96 18.08 1.34
C HIS A 106 3.53 17.58 1.15
N LYS A 107 3.09 16.60 1.96
CA LYS A 107 1.71 16.10 1.93
C LYS A 107 0.69 17.23 2.05
N ARG A 108 0.87 18.14 3.02
CA ARG A 108 -0.03 19.28 3.22
C ARG A 108 -0.08 20.24 2.02
N ILE A 109 1.02 20.42 1.28
CA ILE A 109 1.05 21.23 0.07
C ILE A 109 0.27 20.51 -1.04
N LEU A 110 0.54 19.21 -1.26
CA LEU A 110 -0.15 18.40 -2.26
C LEU A 110 -1.68 18.38 -2.03
N GLU A 111 -2.13 18.30 -0.77
CA GLU A 111 -3.55 18.46 -0.39
C GLU A 111 -4.13 19.82 -0.80
N LYS A 112 -3.34 20.89 -0.68
CA LYS A 112 -3.75 22.26 -0.99
C LYS A 112 -3.82 22.56 -2.49
N ILE A 113 -3.09 21.81 -3.30
CA ILE A 113 -3.12 21.92 -4.76
C ILE A 113 -3.98 20.84 -5.40
N ASP A 114 -4.90 20.25 -4.60
CA ASP A 114 -5.94 19.32 -5.04
C ASP A 114 -5.39 18.05 -5.74
N ALA A 115 -4.26 17.50 -5.29
CA ALA A 115 -3.89 16.14 -5.67
C ALA A 115 -5.03 15.17 -5.26
N ASP A 116 -5.48 14.29 -6.17
CA ASP A 116 -6.65 13.43 -5.92
C ASP A 116 -6.36 12.37 -4.86
N GLU A 117 -5.13 11.81 -4.89
CA GLU A 117 -4.64 10.91 -3.85
C GLU A 117 -3.18 11.25 -3.50
N ILE A 118 -2.82 11.04 -2.25
CA ILE A 118 -1.45 11.24 -1.77
C ILE A 118 -1.00 9.98 -1.07
N ILE A 119 0.13 9.45 -1.52
CA ILE A 119 0.77 8.28 -0.93
C ILE A 119 2.08 8.68 -0.23
N PHE A 120 2.37 8.03 0.88
CA PHE A 120 3.62 8.25 1.63
C PHE A 120 4.28 6.91 1.99
N PRO A 121 4.82 6.20 0.97
CA PRO A 121 5.25 4.79 1.12
C PRO A 121 6.26 4.56 2.24
N GLU A 122 7.20 5.49 2.45
CA GLU A 122 8.23 5.36 3.48
C GLU A 122 7.65 5.46 4.89
N LYS A 123 6.69 6.36 5.11
CA LYS A 123 6.02 6.52 6.40
C LYS A 123 5.13 5.33 6.68
N ASP A 124 4.26 4.98 5.73
CA ASP A 124 3.31 3.88 5.87
C ASP A 124 4.03 2.55 6.14
N MET A 125 5.11 2.29 5.39
CA MET A 125 5.93 1.09 5.60
C MET A 125 6.73 1.14 6.90
N GLY A 126 7.27 2.31 7.27
CA GLY A 126 7.98 2.51 8.53
C GLY A 126 7.08 2.23 9.75
N GLU A 127 5.87 2.77 9.75
CA GLU A 127 4.87 2.52 10.79
C GLU A 127 4.50 1.04 10.87
N LYS A 128 4.24 0.40 9.74
CA LYS A 128 3.94 -1.04 9.66
C LYS A 128 5.08 -1.88 10.24
N VAL A 129 6.32 -1.61 9.85
CA VAL A 129 7.49 -2.35 10.35
C VAL A 129 7.68 -2.10 11.85
N ALA A 130 7.50 -0.86 12.34
CA ALA A 130 7.59 -0.55 13.75
C ALA A 130 6.59 -1.36 14.58
N HIS A 131 5.33 -1.46 14.15
CA HIS A 131 4.33 -2.31 14.81
C HIS A 131 4.73 -3.79 14.81
N MET A 132 5.24 -4.30 13.70
CA MET A 132 5.66 -5.71 13.58
C MET A 132 6.83 -6.05 14.52
N ILE A 133 7.85 -5.19 14.62
CA ILE A 133 9.04 -5.48 15.44
C ILE A 133 8.86 -5.14 16.92
N SER A 134 7.85 -4.32 17.27
CA SER A 134 7.55 -3.97 18.65
C SER A 134 6.98 -5.14 19.48
N HIS A 135 6.47 -6.17 18.79
CA HIS A 135 5.84 -7.32 19.43
C HIS A 135 6.31 -8.61 18.77
N SER A 136 6.87 -9.51 19.57
CA SER A 136 7.49 -10.77 19.07
C SER A 136 6.52 -11.78 18.45
N ASN A 137 5.23 -11.62 18.69
CA ASN A 137 4.17 -12.48 18.21
C ASN A 137 3.41 -11.93 16.99
N VAL A 138 3.66 -10.67 16.60
CA VAL A 138 3.06 -10.06 15.40
C VAL A 138 3.82 -10.48 14.16
N VAL A 139 3.09 -11.02 13.17
CA VAL A 139 3.63 -11.45 11.88
C VAL A 139 3.27 -10.47 10.77
N GLU A 140 2.01 -10.00 10.78
CA GLU A 140 1.53 -9.03 9.82
C GLU A 140 0.65 -8.00 10.53
N TYR A 141 0.73 -6.76 10.08
CA TYR A 141 -0.04 -5.64 10.60
C TYR A 141 -0.63 -4.86 9.42
N PHE A 142 -1.93 -4.58 9.49
CA PHE A 142 -2.63 -3.79 8.49
C PHE A 142 -3.61 -2.85 9.19
N GLU A 143 -3.39 -1.55 9.05
CA GLU A 143 -4.30 -0.52 9.52
C GLU A 143 -5.51 -0.47 8.60
N PHE A 144 -6.68 -0.89 9.11
CA PHE A 144 -7.91 -0.91 8.33
C PHE A 144 -8.56 0.48 8.28
N SER A 145 -8.45 1.23 9.36
CA SER A 145 -8.85 2.63 9.50
C SER A 145 -8.20 3.21 10.76
N ASP A 146 -8.33 4.51 10.99
CA ASP A 146 -7.76 5.21 12.16
C ASP A 146 -7.99 4.49 13.50
N ASN A 147 -9.09 3.75 13.63
CA ASN A 147 -9.49 3.10 14.89
C ASN A 147 -9.48 1.58 14.83
N TYR A 148 -9.30 0.97 13.67
CA TYR A 148 -9.41 -0.48 13.48
C TYR A 148 -8.19 -1.06 12.81
N THR A 149 -7.71 -2.16 13.35
CA THR A 149 -6.54 -2.91 12.85
C THR A 149 -6.92 -4.34 12.51
N ILE A 150 -6.31 -4.86 11.45
CA ILE A 150 -6.20 -6.29 11.17
C ILE A 150 -4.77 -6.71 11.49
N VAL A 151 -4.62 -7.73 12.33
CA VAL A 151 -3.30 -8.24 12.73
C VAL A 151 -3.26 -9.75 12.59
N LYS A 152 -2.14 -10.27 12.07
CA LYS A 152 -1.83 -11.70 12.10
C LYS A 152 -0.81 -11.95 13.21
N ILE A 153 -1.19 -12.75 14.18
CA ILE A 153 -0.34 -13.09 15.31
C ILE A 153 -0.20 -14.59 15.48
N LYS A 154 0.90 -14.99 16.09
CA LYS A 154 1.01 -16.34 16.64
C LYS A 154 -0.04 -16.52 17.74
N VAL A 155 -0.71 -17.68 17.74
CA VAL A 155 -1.71 -17.98 18.79
C VAL A 155 -1.12 -17.78 20.18
N PRO A 156 -1.75 -16.97 21.05
CA PRO A 156 -1.32 -16.82 22.43
C PRO A 156 -1.29 -18.14 23.17
N ASN A 157 -0.30 -18.37 24.02
CA ASN A 157 -0.15 -19.61 24.77
C ASN A 157 -1.42 -19.95 25.59
N SER A 158 -2.12 -18.94 26.10
CA SER A 158 -3.36 -19.09 26.88
C SER A 158 -4.58 -19.57 26.06
N TRP A 159 -4.47 -19.57 24.72
CA TRP A 159 -5.53 -20.00 23.82
C TRP A 159 -5.32 -21.44 23.31
N ILE A 160 -4.11 -22.02 23.45
CA ILE A 160 -3.80 -23.36 22.99
C ILE A 160 -4.72 -24.40 23.67
N GLY A 161 -5.29 -25.30 22.87
CA GLY A 161 -6.25 -26.34 23.33
C GLY A 161 -7.65 -25.83 23.64
N LYS A 162 -7.93 -24.56 23.35
CA LYS A 162 -9.26 -23.96 23.50
C LYS A 162 -9.81 -23.54 22.14
N ASN A 163 -11.10 -23.37 22.04
CA ASN A 163 -11.76 -22.89 20.83
C ASN A 163 -12.31 -21.46 21.04
N MET A 164 -12.85 -20.86 19.97
CA MET A 164 -13.37 -19.48 20.02
C MET A 164 -14.58 -19.31 20.96
N ILE A 165 -15.37 -20.39 21.17
CA ILE A 165 -16.54 -20.37 22.06
C ILE A 165 -16.08 -20.35 23.50
N ASP A 166 -15.15 -21.25 23.87
CA ASP A 166 -14.61 -21.34 25.24
C ASP A 166 -13.88 -20.05 25.66
N LEU A 167 -13.17 -19.47 24.72
CA LEU A 167 -12.46 -18.21 24.90
C LEU A 167 -13.39 -17.00 24.91
N ALA A 168 -14.62 -17.14 24.40
CA ALA A 168 -15.58 -16.06 24.22
C ALA A 168 -14.92 -14.82 23.56
N ILE A 169 -14.11 -15.04 22.52
CA ILE A 169 -13.15 -14.07 21.95
C ILE A 169 -13.81 -12.71 21.68
N ARG A 170 -14.93 -12.71 20.99
CA ARG A 170 -15.65 -11.48 20.65
C ARG A 170 -16.13 -10.73 21.89
N ARG A 171 -16.65 -11.45 22.89
CA ARG A 171 -17.22 -10.84 24.10
C ARG A 171 -16.12 -10.37 25.07
N LYS A 172 -15.04 -11.17 25.20
CA LYS A 172 -13.98 -10.92 26.18
C LYS A 172 -12.94 -9.94 25.67
N TYR A 173 -12.57 -10.04 24.38
CA TYR A 173 -11.47 -9.29 23.79
C TYR A 173 -11.92 -8.24 22.77
N GLY A 174 -13.20 -8.17 22.41
CA GLY A 174 -13.72 -7.17 21.47
C GLY A 174 -13.26 -7.34 20.03
N VAL A 175 -12.68 -8.49 19.65
CA VAL A 175 -12.13 -8.75 18.33
C VAL A 175 -12.84 -9.90 17.62
N ASN A 176 -12.73 -9.92 16.29
CA ASN A 176 -13.20 -11.01 15.46
C ASN A 176 -12.02 -11.82 14.92
N VAL A 177 -12.12 -13.14 14.92
CA VAL A 177 -11.20 -14.03 14.22
C VAL A 177 -11.62 -14.10 12.76
N ILE A 178 -10.77 -13.60 11.85
CA ILE A 178 -11.01 -13.61 10.40
C ILE A 178 -10.53 -14.91 9.80
N ALA A 179 -9.32 -15.34 10.18
CA ALA A 179 -8.71 -16.54 9.65
C ALA A 179 -7.83 -17.22 10.70
N VAL A 180 -7.62 -18.52 10.50
CA VAL A 180 -6.58 -19.30 11.18
C VAL A 180 -5.75 -20.00 10.13
N GLU A 181 -4.43 -19.83 10.20
CA GLU A 181 -3.47 -20.47 9.34
C GLU A 181 -2.63 -21.43 10.16
N ASN A 182 -2.48 -22.65 9.68
CA ASN A 182 -1.59 -23.62 10.31
C ASN A 182 -0.27 -23.66 9.56
N GLN A 183 0.81 -23.36 10.26
CA GLN A 183 2.16 -23.34 9.66
C GLN A 183 2.64 -24.71 9.16
N ALA A 184 2.11 -25.81 9.71
CA ALA A 184 2.58 -27.15 9.37
C ALA A 184 2.05 -27.66 8.02
N ASP A 185 0.84 -27.22 7.62
CA ASP A 185 0.20 -27.65 6.37
C ASP A 185 -0.10 -26.48 5.40
N GLU A 186 0.35 -25.27 5.74
CA GLU A 186 0.19 -24.02 4.97
C GLU A 186 -1.28 -23.73 4.60
N LYS A 187 -2.24 -24.31 5.34
CA LYS A 187 -3.66 -24.10 5.06
C LYS A 187 -4.22 -22.92 5.83
N THR A 188 -4.79 -21.99 5.09
CA THR A 188 -5.54 -20.87 5.65
C THR A 188 -7.03 -21.19 5.66
N HIS A 189 -7.63 -21.18 6.83
CA HIS A 189 -9.06 -21.32 7.04
C HIS A 189 -9.69 -19.94 7.29
N VAL A 190 -10.32 -19.38 6.29
CA VAL A 190 -11.09 -18.14 6.42
C VAL A 190 -12.43 -18.46 7.08
N SER A 191 -12.86 -17.64 8.04
CA SER A 191 -14.06 -17.89 8.87
C SER A 191 -14.07 -19.29 9.49
N PRO A 192 -13.04 -19.63 10.29
CA PRO A 192 -12.90 -20.97 10.84
C PRO A 192 -14.11 -21.33 11.72
N PRO A 193 -14.49 -22.62 11.78
CA PRO A 193 -15.58 -23.06 12.67
C PRO A 193 -15.29 -22.65 14.12
N PRO A 194 -16.29 -22.10 14.86
CA PRO A 194 -16.08 -21.62 16.23
C PRO A 194 -15.61 -22.70 17.22
N GLN A 195 -15.85 -23.98 16.91
CA GLN A 195 -15.44 -25.14 17.70
C GLN A 195 -14.01 -25.61 17.42
N ARG A 196 -13.33 -25.05 16.39
CA ARG A 196 -11.95 -25.41 16.07
C ARG A 196 -11.02 -25.01 17.21
N GLU A 197 -10.33 -25.97 17.77
CA GLU A 197 -9.31 -25.72 18.79
C GLU A 197 -8.06 -25.10 18.19
N PHE A 198 -7.50 -24.14 18.91
CA PHE A 198 -6.21 -23.54 18.55
C PHE A 198 -5.06 -24.45 18.96
N ILE A 199 -4.08 -24.60 18.08
CA ILE A 199 -2.87 -25.34 18.34
C ILE A 199 -1.63 -24.43 18.27
N LYS A 200 -0.53 -24.89 18.83
CA LYS A 200 0.71 -24.10 18.97
C LYS A 200 1.29 -23.57 17.65
N SER A 201 1.07 -24.30 16.55
CA SER A 201 1.52 -23.92 15.21
C SER A 201 0.56 -23.02 14.45
N ASP A 202 -0.55 -22.61 15.07
CA ASP A 202 -1.50 -21.71 14.43
C ASP A 202 -1.06 -20.25 14.50
N TYR A 203 -1.36 -19.54 13.42
CA TYR A 203 -1.45 -18.09 13.38
C TYR A 203 -2.92 -17.69 13.28
N VAL A 204 -3.31 -16.64 13.96
CA VAL A 204 -4.67 -16.11 13.89
C VAL A 204 -4.66 -14.71 13.30
N THR A 205 -5.54 -14.48 12.35
CA THR A 205 -5.82 -13.14 11.83
C THR A 205 -7.02 -12.59 12.57
N LEU A 206 -6.81 -11.49 13.25
CA LEU A 206 -7.78 -10.80 14.10
C LEU A 206 -8.12 -9.44 13.50
N MET A 207 -9.37 -9.00 13.66
CA MET A 207 -9.81 -7.64 13.37
C MET A 207 -10.52 -7.06 14.58
N GLY A 208 -10.16 -5.85 14.96
CA GLY A 208 -10.77 -5.15 16.09
C GLY A 208 -10.31 -3.72 16.23
N MET A 209 -10.84 -3.02 17.22
CA MET A 209 -10.34 -1.69 17.57
C MET A 209 -8.89 -1.78 18.07
N ASN A 210 -8.10 -0.76 17.78
CA ASN A 210 -6.66 -0.71 18.10
C ASN A 210 -6.40 -1.07 19.56
N GLU A 211 -7.12 -0.46 20.50
CA GLU A 211 -6.97 -0.71 21.94
C GLU A 211 -7.21 -2.18 22.36
N PHE A 212 -8.06 -2.92 21.62
CA PHE A 212 -8.32 -4.33 21.89
C PHE A 212 -7.27 -5.24 21.26
N ILE A 213 -6.79 -4.87 20.09
CA ILE A 213 -5.69 -5.56 19.41
C ILE A 213 -4.42 -5.48 20.27
N ASP A 214 -4.06 -4.31 20.78
CA ASP A 214 -2.88 -4.10 21.64
C ASP A 214 -2.92 -4.97 22.89
N LYS A 215 -4.09 -5.12 23.51
CA LYS A 215 -4.28 -6.00 24.67
C LYS A 215 -4.04 -7.48 24.33
N ILE A 216 -4.45 -7.92 23.13
CA ILE A 216 -4.25 -9.32 22.72
C ILE A 216 -2.81 -9.59 22.33
N VAL A 217 -2.21 -8.67 21.59
CA VAL A 217 -0.80 -8.75 21.21
C VAL A 217 0.12 -8.85 22.41
N SER A 218 -0.29 -8.24 23.54
CA SER A 218 0.44 -8.29 24.83
C SER A 218 0.24 -9.59 25.62
N LEU A 219 -0.61 -10.55 25.17
CA LEU A 219 -0.91 -11.82 25.85
C LEU A 219 0.12 -12.93 25.58
N SER A 220 1.23 -12.67 24.92
CA SER A 220 2.26 -13.66 24.49
C SER A 220 2.96 -14.38 25.66
#